data_226aa094d70fd55981bdc3ca54b0bfa5
#
_entry.id   226aa094d70fd55981bdc3ca54b0bfa5
#
_cell.length_a   1.000
_cell.length_b   1.000
_cell.length_c   1.000
_cell.angle_alpha   90.00
_cell.angle_beta   90.00
_cell.angle_gamma   90.00
#
_symmetry.space_group_name_H-M   'P 1'
#
loop_
_entity.id
_entity.type
_entity.pdbx_description
1 polymer ?
#
loop_
_entity_poly.entity_id
_entity_poly.type
_entity_poly.pdbx_seq_one_letter_code
_entity_poly.pdbx_strand_id
1 'polypeptide(L)'
;MKRKPTTRRKAVPKKDPHHALRQQLANLLDCQDAHLDFDTVVRDWPAALRGAQFPGAPHTPWQLLEHMRICQWDILDFSRNSAYRELEFSAYWPPTEAPPSEKAWEESLRAFRRDLEAMKKLLANPKTNLFARIPWGSGQTVLREALLVADHNAYHLGQVLLVRRLQGAWPRS
;
A
#
# COMPACT_ATOMS: atom_id res chain seq x y z
N MET A 1 -25.98 -41.53 -43.64
CA MET A 1 -25.20 -41.50 -42.39
C MET A 1 -25.17 -40.08 -41.84
N LYS A 2 -25.92 -39.82 -40.71
CA LYS A 2 -25.93 -38.50 -40.05
C LYS A 2 -24.82 -38.44 -39.03
N ARG A 3 -23.86 -37.52 -39.14
CA ARG A 3 -22.78 -37.29 -38.19
C ARG A 3 -23.39 -36.66 -36.90
N LYS A 4 -23.15 -37.28 -35.72
CA LYS A 4 -23.51 -36.74 -34.42
C LYS A 4 -22.65 -35.49 -34.10
N PRO A 5 -23.22 -34.43 -33.54
CA PRO A 5 -22.46 -33.25 -33.12
C PRO A 5 -21.51 -33.59 -31.97
N THR A 6 -20.25 -33.26 -32.13
CA THR A 6 -19.21 -33.39 -31.06
C THR A 6 -19.44 -32.31 -30.02
N THR A 7 -19.88 -32.68 -28.85
CA THR A 7 -20.03 -31.79 -27.70
C THR A 7 -18.64 -31.32 -27.24
N ARG A 8 -18.34 -30.04 -27.47
CA ARG A 8 -17.11 -29.39 -27.02
C ARG A 8 -17.13 -29.32 -25.46
N ARG A 9 -16.38 -30.18 -24.79
CA ARG A 9 -16.18 -30.12 -23.33
C ARG A 9 -15.65 -28.73 -22.97
N LYS A 10 -16.41 -27.99 -22.16
CA LYS A 10 -15.93 -26.75 -21.54
C LYS A 10 -14.73 -27.10 -20.67
N ALA A 11 -13.57 -26.48 -20.95
CA ALA A 11 -12.37 -26.66 -20.15
C ALA A 11 -12.65 -26.17 -18.72
N VAL A 12 -12.41 -27.03 -17.73
CA VAL A 12 -12.45 -26.65 -16.32
C VAL A 12 -11.37 -25.59 -16.11
N PRO A 13 -11.70 -24.42 -15.53
CA PRO A 13 -10.69 -23.39 -15.30
C PRO A 13 -9.59 -23.98 -14.39
N LYS A 14 -8.34 -23.91 -14.84
CA LYS A 14 -7.18 -24.31 -14.03
C LYS A 14 -7.15 -23.39 -12.80
N LYS A 15 -7.19 -23.99 -11.60
CA LYS A 15 -6.97 -23.27 -10.34
C LYS A 15 -5.62 -22.53 -10.44
N ASP A 16 -5.59 -21.24 -10.05
CA ASP A 16 -4.34 -20.48 -9.96
C ASP A 16 -3.40 -21.16 -8.95
N PRO A 17 -2.22 -21.66 -9.36
CA PRO A 17 -1.30 -22.34 -8.45
C PRO A 17 -0.75 -21.42 -7.35
N HIS A 18 -0.86 -20.10 -7.53
CA HIS A 18 -0.37 -19.09 -6.59
C HIS A 18 -1.48 -18.45 -5.76
N HIS A 19 -2.72 -18.98 -5.80
CA HIS A 19 -3.85 -18.41 -5.07
C HIS A 19 -3.55 -18.17 -3.58
N ALA A 20 -2.98 -19.15 -2.90
CA ALA A 20 -2.62 -19.03 -1.48
C ALA A 20 -1.58 -17.91 -1.24
N LEU A 21 -0.55 -17.82 -2.08
CA LEU A 21 0.44 -16.74 -2.00
C LEU A 21 -0.20 -15.36 -2.19
N ARG A 22 -1.07 -15.20 -3.20
CA ARG A 22 -1.77 -13.92 -3.44
C ARG A 22 -2.63 -13.51 -2.24
N GLN A 23 -3.30 -14.48 -1.62
CA GLN A 23 -4.10 -14.21 -0.43
C GLN A 23 -3.23 -13.77 0.75
N GLN A 24 -2.09 -14.44 1.00
CA GLN A 24 -1.17 -14.05 2.07
C GLN A 24 -0.55 -12.68 1.84
N LEU A 25 -0.21 -12.33 0.60
CA LEU A 25 0.27 -10.98 0.26
C LEU A 25 -0.79 -9.91 0.52
N ALA A 26 -2.06 -10.18 0.18
CA ALA A 26 -3.16 -9.27 0.46
C ALA A 26 -3.37 -9.07 1.98
N ASN A 27 -3.35 -10.15 2.75
CA ASN A 27 -3.45 -10.09 4.22
C ASN A 27 -2.29 -9.30 4.83
N LEU A 28 -1.08 -9.48 4.32
CA LEU A 28 0.11 -8.77 4.79
C LEU A 28 0.01 -7.26 4.51
N LEU A 29 -0.48 -6.87 3.33
CA LEU A 29 -0.73 -5.47 2.97
C LEU A 29 -1.79 -4.80 3.87
N ASP A 30 -2.77 -5.57 4.35
CA ASP A 30 -3.80 -5.09 5.29
C ASP A 30 -3.33 -5.12 6.76
N CYS A 31 -2.08 -5.48 7.03
CA CYS A 31 -1.52 -5.65 8.38
C CYS A 31 -2.32 -6.64 9.24
N GLN A 32 -3.01 -7.62 8.63
CA GLN A 32 -3.80 -8.60 9.36
C GLN A 32 -2.91 -9.50 10.22
N ASP A 33 -3.44 -9.90 11.36
CA ASP A 33 -2.88 -10.88 12.30
C ASP A 33 -1.70 -10.40 13.17
N ALA A 34 -0.92 -9.38 12.76
CA ALA A 34 0.30 -9.00 13.48
C ALA A 34 0.27 -7.57 14.05
N HIS A 35 -0.38 -6.64 13.36
CA HIS A 35 -0.35 -5.21 13.68
C HIS A 35 -1.75 -4.61 13.66
N LEU A 36 -1.87 -3.39 14.21
CA LEU A 36 -3.05 -2.57 13.96
C LEU A 36 -3.04 -2.13 12.49
N ASP A 37 -4.20 -2.16 11.85
CA ASP A 37 -4.37 -1.68 10.49
C ASP A 37 -4.25 -0.15 10.38
N PHE A 38 -4.06 0.33 9.16
CA PHE A 38 -3.91 1.75 8.86
C PHE A 38 -5.10 2.57 9.36
N ASP A 39 -6.33 2.11 9.12
CA ASP A 39 -7.54 2.85 9.47
C ASP A 39 -7.70 3.00 10.98
N THR A 40 -7.38 1.96 11.73
CA THR A 40 -7.37 2.01 13.20
C THR A 40 -6.34 3.02 13.72
N VAL A 41 -5.15 3.06 13.12
CA VAL A 41 -4.07 3.96 13.57
C VAL A 41 -4.36 5.42 13.27
N VAL A 42 -4.99 5.75 12.13
CA VAL A 42 -5.23 7.15 11.72
C VAL A 42 -6.60 7.71 12.11
N ARG A 43 -7.51 6.85 12.61
CA ARG A 43 -8.90 7.23 12.94
C ARG A 43 -8.96 8.37 13.94
N ASP A 44 -9.81 9.38 13.65
CA ASP A 44 -10.12 10.49 14.56
C ASP A 44 -8.88 11.20 15.13
N TRP A 45 -7.81 11.34 14.32
CA TRP A 45 -6.62 12.07 14.75
C TRP A 45 -6.92 13.56 14.91
N PRO A 46 -6.71 14.17 16.09
CA PRO A 46 -6.99 15.57 16.30
C PRO A 46 -6.24 16.47 15.33
N ALA A 47 -6.95 17.39 14.66
CA ALA A 47 -6.36 18.24 13.62
C ALA A 47 -5.15 19.04 14.11
N ALA A 48 -5.20 19.56 15.34
CA ALA A 48 -4.11 20.32 15.97
C ALA A 48 -2.81 19.50 16.17
N LEU A 49 -2.88 18.17 16.16
CA LEU A 49 -1.73 17.29 16.42
C LEU A 49 -1.13 16.70 15.13
N ARG A 50 -1.79 16.85 13.97
CA ARG A 50 -1.34 16.24 12.71
C ARG A 50 -0.01 16.78 12.20
N GLY A 51 0.31 18.05 12.51
CA GLY A 51 1.59 18.69 12.19
C GLY A 51 2.45 18.98 13.41
N ALA A 52 2.06 18.50 14.59
CA ALA A 52 2.81 18.79 15.81
C ALA A 52 4.07 17.92 15.89
N GLN A 53 5.21 18.59 16.10
CA GLN A 53 6.46 17.92 16.43
C GLN A 53 6.37 17.31 17.84
N PHE A 54 6.99 16.17 18.02
CA PHE A 54 7.15 15.53 19.33
C PHE A 54 8.64 15.33 19.63
N PRO A 55 9.11 15.63 20.86
CA PRO A 55 10.52 15.46 21.22
C PRO A 55 10.99 14.02 20.98
N GLY A 56 12.05 13.87 20.18
CA GLY A 56 12.63 12.58 19.82
C GLY A 56 12.00 11.91 18.58
N ALA A 57 10.89 12.43 18.06
CA ALA A 57 10.35 11.98 16.77
C ALA A 57 10.94 12.85 15.62
N PRO A 58 11.60 12.25 14.61
CA PRO A 58 12.21 13.03 13.53
C PRO A 58 11.18 13.63 12.56
N HIS A 59 9.95 13.11 12.55
CA HIS A 59 8.90 13.50 11.61
C HIS A 59 7.56 13.68 12.33
N THR A 60 6.76 14.60 11.79
CA THR A 60 5.37 14.81 12.24
C THR A 60 4.44 13.70 11.72
N PRO A 61 3.23 13.53 12.27
CA PRO A 61 2.22 12.62 11.74
C PRO A 61 1.88 12.85 10.26
N TRP A 62 1.80 14.12 9.85
CA TRP A 62 1.59 14.49 8.45
C TRP A 62 2.72 14.03 7.55
N GLN A 63 3.96 14.29 7.95
CA GLN A 63 5.13 13.87 7.17
C GLN A 63 5.19 12.35 7.00
N LEU A 64 4.93 11.59 8.06
CA LEU A 64 4.89 10.13 8.00
C LEU A 64 3.76 9.62 7.09
N LEU A 65 2.55 10.18 7.20
CA LEU A 65 1.41 9.81 6.35
C LEU A 65 1.71 10.06 4.86
N GLU A 66 2.20 11.26 4.53
CA GLU A 66 2.52 11.62 3.15
C GLU A 66 3.67 10.78 2.59
N HIS A 67 4.71 10.53 3.38
CA HIS A 67 5.80 9.65 2.96
C HIS A 67 5.29 8.25 2.63
N MET A 68 4.49 7.64 3.51
CA MET A 68 3.87 6.33 3.25
C MET A 68 3.03 6.34 1.96
N ARG A 69 2.21 7.37 1.79
CA ARG A 69 1.36 7.53 0.60
C ARG A 69 2.17 7.65 -0.69
N ILE A 70 3.21 8.50 -0.68
CA ILE A 70 4.06 8.75 -1.85
C ILE A 70 4.83 7.48 -2.21
N CYS A 71 5.49 6.85 -1.26
CA CYS A 71 6.25 5.62 -1.50
C CYS A 71 5.36 4.48 -2.00
N GLN A 72 4.19 4.28 -1.40
CA GLN A 72 3.24 3.26 -1.85
C GLN A 72 2.74 3.53 -3.27
N TRP A 73 2.41 4.78 -3.60
CA TRP A 73 2.00 5.17 -4.94
C TRP A 73 3.12 4.93 -5.96
N ASP A 74 4.33 5.33 -5.65
CA ASP A 74 5.51 5.18 -6.52
C ASP A 74 5.80 3.70 -6.82
N ILE A 75 5.82 2.85 -5.80
CA ILE A 75 6.01 1.40 -5.95
C ILE A 75 4.88 0.77 -6.78
N LEU A 76 3.63 1.19 -6.57
CA LEU A 76 2.50 0.73 -7.37
C LEU A 76 2.61 1.18 -8.82
N ASP A 77 2.98 2.44 -9.06
CA ASP A 77 3.16 2.98 -10.42
C ASP A 77 4.30 2.24 -11.14
N PHE A 78 5.45 2.08 -10.49
CA PHE A 78 6.54 1.26 -10.99
C PHE A 78 6.08 -0.16 -11.36
N SER A 79 5.22 -0.77 -10.54
CA SER A 79 4.78 -2.16 -10.75
C SER A 79 3.92 -2.36 -12.00
N ARG A 80 3.28 -1.33 -12.55
CA ARG A 80 2.24 -1.45 -13.58
C ARG A 80 2.33 -0.48 -14.75
N ASN A 81 3.13 0.57 -14.65
CA ASN A 81 3.21 1.65 -15.63
C ASN A 81 4.50 1.57 -16.43
N SER A 82 4.42 1.19 -17.70
CA SER A 82 5.59 1.13 -18.60
C SER A 82 6.20 2.50 -18.90
N ALA A 83 5.50 3.59 -18.61
CA ALA A 83 5.99 4.96 -18.71
C ALA A 83 6.47 5.52 -17.36
N TYR A 84 6.65 4.66 -16.35
CA TYR A 84 7.15 5.04 -15.04
C TYR A 84 8.39 5.95 -15.11
N ARG A 85 8.43 6.91 -14.22
CA ARG A 85 9.60 7.78 -14.00
C ARG A 85 9.87 7.82 -12.51
N GLU A 86 11.10 7.49 -12.14
CA GLU A 86 11.55 7.53 -10.76
C GLU A 86 11.45 8.96 -10.21
N LEU A 87 10.98 9.10 -8.98
CA LEU A 87 10.93 10.37 -8.29
C LEU A 87 12.34 10.79 -7.84
N GLU A 88 12.58 12.09 -7.81
CA GLU A 88 13.75 12.64 -7.12
C GLU A 88 13.66 12.33 -5.63
N PHE A 89 14.80 12.03 -4.99
CA PHE A 89 14.83 11.57 -3.60
C PHE A 89 14.10 12.51 -2.63
N SER A 90 14.21 13.83 -2.84
CA SER A 90 13.52 14.83 -2.02
C SER A 90 11.99 14.80 -2.15
N ALA A 91 11.45 14.25 -3.23
CA ALA A 91 10.01 14.17 -3.48
C ALA A 91 9.29 13.08 -2.66
N TYR A 92 10.03 12.18 -2.01
CA TYR A 92 9.44 11.16 -1.13
C TYR A 92 8.96 11.71 0.22
N TRP A 93 9.27 12.95 0.54
CA TRP A 93 8.83 13.63 1.77
C TRP A 93 8.07 14.91 1.44
N PRO A 94 6.96 15.21 2.15
CA PRO A 94 6.26 16.47 1.93
C PRO A 94 7.12 17.64 2.39
N PRO A 95 7.00 18.80 1.73
CA PRO A 95 7.79 19.99 2.09
C PRO A 95 7.29 20.68 3.36
N THR A 96 6.11 20.28 3.88
CA THR A 96 5.46 20.90 5.05
C THR A 96 5.40 19.94 6.23
N GLU A 97 5.50 20.49 7.44
CA GLU A 97 5.36 19.73 8.68
C GLU A 97 3.91 19.44 9.05
N ALA A 98 2.97 20.24 8.54
CA ALA A 98 1.54 20.09 8.79
C ALA A 98 0.75 20.00 7.48
N PRO A 99 -0.43 19.35 7.49
CA PRO A 99 -1.30 19.34 6.33
C PRO A 99 -1.72 20.78 5.99
N PRO A 100 -1.66 21.20 4.71
CA PRO A 100 -2.05 22.56 4.30
C PRO A 100 -3.52 22.89 4.60
N SER A 101 -4.36 21.87 4.75
CA SER A 101 -5.78 21.99 5.08
C SER A 101 -6.34 20.66 5.59
N GLU A 102 -7.52 20.70 6.23
CA GLU A 102 -8.28 19.49 6.57
C GLU A 102 -8.54 18.62 5.32
N LYS A 103 -8.88 19.26 4.21
CA LYS A 103 -9.10 18.58 2.93
C LYS A 103 -7.86 17.83 2.47
N ALA A 104 -6.66 18.40 2.62
CA ALA A 104 -5.40 17.75 2.23
C ALA A 104 -5.15 16.47 3.06
N TRP A 105 -5.40 16.52 4.37
CA TRP A 105 -5.31 15.34 5.24
C TRP A 105 -6.24 14.22 4.76
N GLU A 106 -7.51 14.55 4.53
CA GLU A 106 -8.50 13.58 4.07
C GLU A 106 -8.21 13.02 2.66
N GLU A 107 -7.68 13.86 1.78
CA GLU A 107 -7.26 13.44 0.43
C GLU A 107 -6.07 12.48 0.50
N SER A 108 -5.12 12.72 1.40
CA SER A 108 -3.99 11.82 1.63
C SER A 108 -4.46 10.45 2.13
N LEU A 109 -5.33 10.41 3.14
CA LEU A 109 -5.90 9.16 3.64
C LEU A 109 -6.64 8.39 2.53
N ARG A 110 -7.46 9.08 1.73
CA ARG A 110 -8.17 8.45 0.60
C ARG A 110 -7.22 7.93 -0.47
N ALA A 111 -6.17 8.69 -0.79
CA ALA A 111 -5.19 8.29 -1.77
C ALA A 111 -4.42 7.04 -1.33
N PHE A 112 -3.98 7.00 -0.06
CA PHE A 112 -3.31 5.82 0.51
C PHE A 112 -4.19 4.56 0.38
N ARG A 113 -5.45 4.63 0.83
CA ARG A 113 -6.41 3.51 0.73
C ARG A 113 -6.64 3.05 -0.71
N ARG A 114 -6.84 4.00 -1.61
CA ARG A 114 -7.05 3.72 -3.05
C ARG A 114 -5.87 2.97 -3.66
N ASP A 115 -4.65 3.40 -3.36
CA ASP A 115 -3.45 2.83 -3.96
C ASP A 115 -3.11 1.47 -3.32
N LEU A 116 -3.40 1.27 -2.02
CA LEU A 116 -3.33 -0.04 -1.38
C LEU A 116 -4.30 -1.04 -2.03
N GLU A 117 -5.55 -0.64 -2.24
CA GLU A 117 -6.53 -1.47 -2.94
C GLU A 117 -6.14 -1.76 -4.40
N ALA A 118 -5.49 -0.82 -5.07
CA ALA A 118 -4.99 -1.04 -6.42
C ALA A 118 -3.83 -2.06 -6.46
N MET A 119 -2.93 -2.04 -5.48
CA MET A 119 -1.89 -3.06 -5.31
C MET A 119 -2.51 -4.44 -5.05
N LYS A 120 -3.48 -4.54 -4.14
CA LYS A 120 -4.21 -5.81 -3.87
C LYS A 120 -4.92 -6.35 -5.12
N LYS A 121 -5.54 -5.48 -5.93
CA LYS A 121 -6.16 -5.86 -7.22
C LYS A 121 -5.13 -6.36 -8.22
N LEU A 122 -3.96 -5.73 -8.29
CA LEU A 122 -2.85 -6.19 -9.13
C LEU A 122 -2.41 -7.61 -8.74
N LEU A 123 -2.27 -7.87 -7.43
CA LEU A 123 -1.90 -9.18 -6.89
C LEU A 123 -2.98 -10.23 -7.11
N ALA A 124 -4.25 -9.88 -6.92
CA ALA A 124 -5.37 -10.81 -7.08
C ALA A 124 -5.60 -11.25 -8.54
N ASN A 125 -5.11 -10.49 -9.51
CA ASN A 125 -5.29 -10.81 -10.92
C ASN A 125 -4.45 -12.06 -11.31
N PRO A 126 -5.05 -13.18 -11.71
CA PRO A 126 -4.32 -14.40 -12.08
C PRO A 126 -3.45 -14.24 -13.34
N LYS A 127 -3.68 -13.17 -14.13
CA LYS A 127 -2.84 -12.83 -15.28
C LYS A 127 -1.53 -12.12 -14.90
N THR A 128 -1.46 -11.55 -13.70
CA THR A 128 -0.23 -10.93 -13.18
C THR A 128 0.77 -12.04 -12.83
N ASN A 129 1.89 -12.09 -13.54
CA ASN A 129 2.99 -12.98 -13.17
C ASN A 129 3.80 -12.36 -12.06
N LEU A 130 3.63 -12.88 -10.84
CA LEU A 130 4.29 -12.36 -9.63
C LEU A 130 5.82 -12.45 -9.69
N PHE A 131 6.35 -13.42 -10.43
CA PHE A 131 7.78 -13.77 -10.46
C PHE A 131 8.51 -13.24 -11.69
N ALA A 132 7.79 -12.79 -12.71
CA ALA A 132 8.42 -12.19 -13.87
C ALA A 132 9.04 -10.84 -13.52
N ARG A 133 10.20 -10.57 -14.10
CA ARG A 133 10.84 -9.25 -14.02
C ARG A 133 9.93 -8.20 -14.65
N ILE A 134 9.82 -7.06 -13.99
CA ILE A 134 9.16 -5.87 -14.55
C ILE A 134 10.02 -5.38 -15.72
N PRO A 135 9.46 -5.27 -16.95
CA PRO A 135 10.27 -5.05 -18.16
C PRO A 135 11.10 -3.76 -18.18
N TRP A 136 10.66 -2.73 -17.44
CA TRP A 136 11.34 -1.43 -17.33
C TRP A 136 12.15 -1.27 -16.04
N GLY A 137 12.21 -2.32 -15.22
CA GLY A 137 13.04 -2.36 -14.01
C GLY A 137 14.41 -3.02 -14.26
N SER A 138 15.26 -3.00 -13.26
CA SER A 138 16.59 -3.61 -13.24
C SER A 138 16.63 -5.03 -12.66
N GLY A 139 15.47 -5.70 -12.56
CA GLY A 139 15.35 -7.08 -12.05
C GLY A 139 14.24 -7.29 -11.04
N GLN A 140 13.56 -6.25 -10.64
CA GLN A 140 12.44 -6.29 -9.72
C GLN A 140 11.27 -7.09 -10.30
N THR A 141 10.47 -7.68 -9.38
CA THR A 141 9.26 -8.45 -9.72
C THR A 141 8.08 -7.87 -8.95
N VAL A 142 6.85 -8.10 -9.44
CA VAL A 142 5.64 -7.67 -8.71
C VAL A 142 5.58 -8.27 -7.30
N LEU A 143 6.08 -9.49 -7.10
CA LEU A 143 6.20 -10.08 -5.76
C LEU A 143 7.11 -9.24 -4.85
N ARG A 144 8.28 -8.86 -5.34
CA ARG A 144 9.23 -8.02 -4.58
C ARG A 144 8.61 -6.69 -4.22
N GLU A 145 7.90 -6.04 -5.16
CA GLU A 145 7.26 -4.75 -4.90
C GLU A 145 6.14 -4.84 -3.88
N ALA A 146 5.33 -5.91 -3.92
CA ALA A 146 4.29 -6.14 -2.91
C ALA A 146 4.87 -6.33 -1.50
N LEU A 147 5.96 -7.09 -1.37
CA LEU A 147 6.67 -7.26 -0.10
C LEU A 147 7.28 -5.95 0.39
N LEU A 148 7.84 -5.13 -0.52
CA LEU A 148 8.39 -3.82 -0.18
C LEU A 148 7.30 -2.88 0.35
N VAL A 149 6.12 -2.82 -0.29
CA VAL A 149 4.99 -2.00 0.21
C VAL A 149 4.57 -2.46 1.59
N ALA A 150 4.45 -3.77 1.83
CA ALA A 150 4.02 -4.30 3.12
C ALA A 150 5.03 -3.98 4.23
N ASP A 151 6.32 -4.20 3.98
CA ASP A 151 7.41 -3.92 4.91
C ASP A 151 7.50 -2.42 5.24
N HIS A 152 7.55 -1.58 4.23
CA HIS A 152 7.62 -0.13 4.37
C HIS A 152 6.41 0.45 5.12
N ASN A 153 5.20 0.01 4.76
CA ASN A 153 3.99 0.46 5.43
C ASN A 153 3.96 0.00 6.91
N ALA A 154 4.33 -1.24 7.20
CA ALA A 154 4.38 -1.75 8.57
C ALA A 154 5.38 -0.97 9.42
N TYR A 155 6.58 -0.69 8.89
CA TYR A 155 7.62 0.09 9.56
C TYR A 155 7.15 1.50 9.92
N HIS A 156 6.60 2.24 8.95
CA HIS A 156 6.16 3.62 9.19
C HIS A 156 4.83 3.70 9.96
N LEU A 157 3.93 2.74 9.80
CA LEU A 157 2.69 2.68 10.58
C LEU A 157 2.99 2.49 12.07
N GLY A 158 4.02 1.70 12.40
CA GLY A 158 4.53 1.60 13.77
C GLY A 158 5.02 2.94 14.32
N GLN A 159 5.71 3.75 13.52
CA GLN A 159 6.15 5.10 13.90
C GLN A 159 4.95 6.04 14.08
N VAL A 160 3.98 6.03 13.15
CA VAL A 160 2.74 6.82 13.24
C VAL A 160 1.98 6.49 14.53
N LEU A 161 1.81 5.20 14.85
CA LEU A 161 1.17 4.75 16.08
C LEU A 161 1.94 5.22 17.33
N LEU A 162 3.27 5.11 17.33
CA LEU A 162 4.10 5.54 18.45
C LEU A 162 3.97 7.04 18.68
N VAL A 163 4.09 7.87 17.63
CA VAL A 163 3.94 9.33 17.73
C VAL A 163 2.55 9.69 18.26
N ARG A 164 1.49 9.04 17.77
CA ARG A 164 0.13 9.26 18.24
C ARG A 164 -0.04 8.98 19.74
N ARG A 165 0.55 7.89 20.24
CA ARG A 165 0.53 7.55 21.66
C ARG A 165 1.30 8.57 22.49
N LEU A 166 2.47 8.98 22.04
CA LEU A 166 3.30 9.97 22.71
C LEU A 166 2.63 11.36 22.76
N GLN A 167 1.87 11.72 21.73
CA GLN A 167 1.04 12.94 21.73
C GLN A 167 -0.21 12.86 22.63
N GLY A 168 -0.49 11.71 23.25
CA GLY A 168 -1.72 11.49 24.04
C GLY A 168 -2.99 11.44 23.19
N ALA A 169 -2.86 11.28 21.87
CA ALA A 169 -3.97 11.24 20.89
C ALA A 169 -4.53 9.83 20.65
N TRP A 170 -3.98 8.81 21.31
CA TRP A 170 -4.52 7.45 21.26
C TRP A 170 -5.74 7.35 22.19
N PRO A 171 -6.89 6.80 21.72
CA PRO A 171 -8.04 6.60 22.58
C PRO A 171 -7.65 5.78 23.82
N ARG A 172 -8.06 6.26 25.01
CA ARG A 172 -7.92 5.47 26.23
C ARG A 172 -8.97 4.37 26.19
N SER A 173 -8.55 3.13 26.38
CA SER A 173 -9.42 1.96 26.57
C SER A 173 -10.19 2.08 27.86
#